data_5469423e46476842db2a7558292d5ae7
#
_entry.id   5469423e46476842db2a7558292d5ae7
#
_cell.length_a   1.000
_cell.length_b   1.000
_cell.length_c   1.000
_cell.angle_alpha   90.00
_cell.angle_beta   90.00
_cell.angle_gamma   90.00
#
_symmetry.space_group_name_H-M   'P 1'
#
loop_
_entity.id
_entity.type
_entity.pdbx_description
1 polymer ?
#
loop_
_entity_poly.entity_id
_entity_poly.type
_entity_poly.pdbx_seq_one_letter_code
_entity_poly.pdbx_strand_id
1 'polypeptide(L)'
;MKLGVDITWMVGNYRGMGRFARQLVEPVGASVLGLGPAGVRADEWPCVSGGRGFFPWWEQVELPRLCRAQKLDYLLCPYNTGPLRSTGNTRVIAVVHDLIYLKPWNVLPPAQSLYQTLGRVYRRHVVPRLVRRADTVLTISRYSQRELMGRFGLQEADVPVIPCMISDDWFAPPLSQAARQPVLFTVAGEAPSKNVDRLLQAFALARPALGDDARLRIAGIKADHHAHFLGRANALGLEGVVELLGYVSRAELREQYRQARAFIFASLFEGFGIPLLEAMASGTPVVCSNTTSMPEIAGDCGLQFDPCSVDDMAEQIRRVWDDSTRFDVAVGAGMDRARTFSASAVRPSIEAFWARLS
;
A
#
# COMPACT_ATOMS: atom_id res chain seq x y z
N MET A 1 12.96 12.56 -24.38
CA MET A 1 13.36 11.71 -23.23
C MET A 1 12.96 10.26 -23.51
N LYS A 2 13.88 9.29 -23.47
CA LYS A 2 13.62 7.85 -23.63
C LYS A 2 13.64 7.20 -22.26
N LEU A 3 12.45 6.85 -21.71
CA LEU A 3 12.26 6.31 -20.37
C LEU A 3 12.13 4.79 -20.42
N GLY A 4 13.08 4.07 -19.79
CA GLY A 4 12.91 2.65 -19.47
C GLY A 4 12.19 2.47 -18.14
N VAL A 5 11.27 1.53 -18.07
CA VAL A 5 10.51 1.21 -16.86
C VAL A 5 10.61 -0.28 -16.57
N ASP A 6 11.05 -0.66 -15.37
CA ASP A 6 10.92 -2.05 -14.95
C ASP A 6 9.43 -2.40 -14.76
N ILE A 7 8.91 -3.27 -15.64
CA ILE A 7 7.50 -3.66 -15.65
C ILE A 7 7.24 -4.99 -14.97
N THR A 8 8.21 -5.56 -14.26
CA THR A 8 8.13 -6.91 -13.69
C THR A 8 6.84 -7.16 -12.91
N TRP A 9 6.34 -6.16 -12.19
CA TRP A 9 5.13 -6.27 -11.38
C TRP A 9 4.03 -5.27 -11.79
N MET A 10 4.07 -4.79 -13.03
CA MET A 10 3.02 -3.96 -13.63
C MET A 10 2.08 -4.76 -14.54
N VAL A 11 2.33 -6.06 -14.73
CA VAL A 11 1.60 -6.95 -15.63
C VAL A 11 0.81 -7.97 -14.82
N GLY A 12 -0.37 -8.34 -15.31
CA GLY A 12 -1.28 -9.27 -14.64
C GLY A 12 -1.98 -8.63 -13.42
N ASN A 13 -2.20 -9.39 -12.37
CA ASN A 13 -2.81 -8.90 -11.12
C ASN A 13 -1.83 -8.07 -10.28
N TYR A 14 -1.48 -6.89 -10.75
CA TYR A 14 -0.57 -6.00 -10.04
C TYR A 14 -1.25 -5.32 -8.84
N ARG A 15 -0.49 -5.21 -7.74
CA ARG A 15 -0.92 -4.60 -6.48
C ARG A 15 -0.46 -3.14 -6.37
N GLY A 16 -0.55 -2.54 -5.19
CA GLY A 16 -0.32 -1.13 -4.94
C GLY A 16 0.89 -0.51 -5.63
N MET A 17 2.09 -1.14 -5.55
CA MET A 17 3.30 -0.63 -6.22
C MET A 17 3.17 -0.62 -7.75
N GLY A 18 2.58 -1.66 -8.34
CA GLY A 18 2.36 -1.71 -9.79
C GLY A 18 1.32 -0.67 -10.26
N ARG A 19 0.26 -0.44 -9.47
CA ARG A 19 -0.73 0.63 -9.73
C ARG A 19 -0.05 2.00 -9.69
N PHE A 20 0.73 2.26 -8.65
CA PHE A 20 1.47 3.51 -8.54
C PHE A 20 2.43 3.72 -9.72
N ALA A 21 3.19 2.67 -10.10
CA ALA A 21 4.09 2.75 -11.23
C ALA A 21 3.37 3.13 -12.55
N ARG A 22 2.19 2.52 -12.80
CA ARG A 22 1.35 2.88 -13.96
C ARG A 22 0.88 4.33 -13.90
N GLN A 23 0.37 4.77 -12.76
CA GLN A 23 -0.05 6.16 -12.56
C GLN A 23 1.09 7.15 -12.80
N LEU A 24 2.29 6.80 -12.34
CA LEU A 24 3.47 7.65 -12.49
C LEU A 24 3.91 7.80 -13.95
N VAL A 25 3.82 6.74 -14.77
CA VAL A 25 4.30 6.77 -16.16
C VAL A 25 3.24 7.17 -17.20
N GLU A 26 1.96 7.14 -16.84
CA GLU A 26 0.86 7.47 -17.75
C GLU A 26 1.05 8.81 -18.50
N PRO A 27 1.48 9.92 -17.85
CA PRO A 27 1.68 11.19 -18.55
C PRO A 27 2.87 11.22 -19.53
N VAL A 28 3.80 10.27 -19.43
CA VAL A 28 4.98 10.18 -20.33
C VAL A 28 4.62 9.57 -21.68
N GLY A 29 3.58 8.74 -21.72
CA GLY A 29 2.98 8.21 -22.95
C GLY A 29 3.94 7.37 -23.80
N ALA A 30 4.02 7.70 -25.10
CA ALA A 30 4.75 6.92 -26.11
C ALA A 30 6.28 6.86 -25.92
N SER A 31 6.84 7.68 -25.02
CA SER A 31 8.28 7.66 -24.72
C SER A 31 8.70 6.55 -23.74
N VAL A 32 7.74 5.77 -23.25
CA VAL A 32 7.97 4.67 -22.30
C VAL A 32 8.38 3.40 -23.03
N LEU A 33 9.48 2.79 -22.60
CA LEU A 33 9.91 1.45 -23.00
C LEU A 33 9.83 0.51 -21.80
N GLY A 34 8.92 -0.46 -21.86
CA GLY A 34 8.80 -1.51 -20.86
C GLY A 34 10.00 -2.44 -20.87
N LEU A 35 10.63 -2.66 -19.72
CA LEU A 35 11.72 -3.60 -19.54
C LEU A 35 11.25 -4.71 -18.61
N GLY A 36 11.25 -5.97 -19.06
CA GLY A 36 10.78 -7.11 -18.29
C GLY A 36 11.63 -8.37 -18.48
N PRO A 37 11.65 -9.29 -17.52
CA PRO A 37 12.22 -10.62 -17.74
C PRO A 37 11.47 -11.35 -18.87
N ALA A 38 12.05 -12.41 -19.38
CA ALA A 38 11.43 -13.22 -20.44
C ALA A 38 9.97 -13.62 -20.05
N GLY A 39 9.04 -13.37 -20.98
CA GLY A 39 7.60 -13.64 -20.77
C GLY A 39 6.79 -12.50 -20.11
N VAL A 40 7.43 -11.46 -19.61
CA VAL A 40 6.74 -10.28 -19.07
C VAL A 40 6.63 -9.22 -20.16
N ARG A 41 5.41 -8.82 -20.51
CA ARG A 41 5.10 -7.77 -21.49
C ARG A 41 3.86 -6.99 -21.02
N ALA A 42 3.87 -5.71 -21.28
CA ALA A 42 2.71 -4.83 -21.15
C ALA A 42 2.19 -4.52 -22.56
N ASP A 43 0.87 -4.54 -22.73
CA ASP A 43 0.26 -4.28 -24.05
C ASP A 43 0.28 -2.79 -24.41
N GLU A 44 0.37 -1.92 -23.39
CA GLU A 44 0.28 -0.48 -23.55
C GLU A 44 1.57 0.20 -24.01
N TRP A 45 2.71 -0.50 -23.90
CA TRP A 45 4.02 0.07 -24.27
C TRP A 45 4.87 -0.90 -25.08
N PRO A 46 5.75 -0.37 -25.96
CA PRO A 46 6.81 -1.17 -26.51
C PRO A 46 7.62 -1.84 -25.40
N CYS A 47 7.88 -3.14 -25.54
CA CYS A 47 8.58 -3.90 -24.49
C CYS A 47 9.83 -4.57 -25.03
N VAL A 48 10.88 -4.54 -24.23
CA VAL A 48 12.10 -5.34 -24.43
C VAL A 48 12.25 -6.30 -23.27
N SER A 49 12.33 -7.58 -23.60
CA SER A 49 12.49 -8.64 -22.61
C SER A 49 13.90 -9.23 -22.70
N GLY A 50 14.41 -9.68 -21.54
CA GLY A 50 15.72 -10.33 -21.47
C GLY A 50 15.92 -11.16 -20.22
N GLY A 51 16.87 -12.08 -20.27
CA GLY A 51 17.31 -12.85 -19.12
C GLY A 51 16.30 -13.88 -18.58
N ARG A 52 16.62 -14.43 -17.40
CA ARG A 52 15.81 -15.41 -16.68
C ARG A 52 14.99 -14.73 -15.58
N GLY A 53 13.87 -15.34 -15.18
CA GLY A 53 12.94 -14.80 -14.18
C GLY A 53 13.43 -14.77 -12.73
N PHE A 54 14.71 -15.06 -12.45
CA PHE A 54 15.28 -14.91 -11.12
C PHE A 54 15.52 -13.42 -10.84
N PHE A 55 14.72 -12.82 -9.96
CA PHE A 55 14.62 -11.40 -9.75
C PHE A 55 15.97 -10.68 -9.46
N PRO A 56 16.86 -11.17 -8.55
CA PRO A 56 18.16 -10.52 -8.33
C PRO A 56 19.06 -10.50 -9.58
N TRP A 57 19.02 -11.55 -10.42
CA TRP A 57 19.76 -11.58 -11.67
C TRP A 57 19.18 -10.59 -12.68
N TRP A 58 17.84 -10.59 -12.82
CA TRP A 58 17.15 -9.63 -13.65
C TRP A 58 17.56 -8.20 -13.30
N GLU A 59 17.39 -7.82 -12.04
CA GLU A 59 17.62 -6.45 -11.59
C GLU A 59 19.09 -6.03 -11.62
N GLN A 60 20.04 -6.94 -11.25
CA GLN A 60 21.44 -6.57 -11.11
C GLN A 60 22.28 -6.83 -12.37
N VAL A 61 21.82 -7.61 -13.34
CA VAL A 61 22.58 -7.99 -14.54
C VAL A 61 21.86 -7.59 -15.81
N GLU A 62 20.63 -8.05 -16.02
CA GLU A 62 19.92 -7.86 -17.27
C GLU A 62 19.40 -6.44 -17.44
N LEU A 63 18.79 -5.88 -16.40
CA LEU A 63 18.26 -4.52 -16.44
C LEU A 63 19.33 -3.47 -16.80
N PRO A 64 20.52 -3.43 -16.15
CA PRO A 64 21.61 -2.55 -16.56
C PRO A 64 22.11 -2.80 -17.99
N ARG A 65 22.14 -4.07 -18.43
CA ARG A 65 22.53 -4.44 -19.79
C ARG A 65 21.57 -3.84 -20.82
N LEU A 66 20.26 -3.99 -20.57
CA LEU A 66 19.21 -3.44 -21.43
C LEU A 66 19.25 -1.90 -21.46
N CYS A 67 19.48 -1.23 -20.34
CA CYS A 67 19.63 0.23 -20.28
C CYS A 67 20.71 0.71 -21.25
N ARG A 68 21.91 0.09 -21.21
CA ARG A 68 23.02 0.41 -22.11
C ARG A 68 22.70 0.11 -23.58
N ALA A 69 22.12 -1.08 -23.84
CA ALA A 69 21.78 -1.51 -25.20
C ALA A 69 20.71 -0.62 -25.85
N GLN A 70 19.74 -0.17 -25.07
CA GLN A 70 18.65 0.68 -25.53
C GLN A 70 19.00 2.18 -25.52
N LYS A 71 20.16 2.57 -24.98
CA LYS A 71 20.61 3.97 -24.83
C LYS A 71 19.52 4.83 -24.20
N LEU A 72 19.03 4.40 -23.01
CA LEU A 72 17.99 5.11 -22.29
C LEU A 72 18.52 6.38 -21.64
N ASP A 73 17.69 7.42 -21.58
CA ASP A 73 17.99 8.64 -20.80
C ASP A 73 17.75 8.38 -19.31
N TYR A 74 16.62 7.71 -18.99
CA TYR A 74 16.22 7.38 -17.63
C TYR A 74 15.79 5.91 -17.49
N LEU A 75 16.00 5.37 -16.30
CA LEU A 75 15.45 4.11 -15.83
C LEU A 75 14.60 4.35 -14.58
N LEU A 76 13.31 4.05 -14.64
CA LEU A 76 12.42 4.03 -13.48
C LEU A 76 12.43 2.66 -12.83
N CYS A 77 12.81 2.62 -11.54
CA CYS A 77 12.79 1.46 -10.67
C CYS A 77 11.64 1.61 -9.64
N PRO A 78 10.44 1.08 -9.88
CA PRO A 78 9.25 1.44 -9.11
C PRO A 78 8.97 0.55 -7.88
N TYR A 79 9.89 -0.35 -7.47
CA TYR A 79 9.59 -1.41 -6.49
C TYR A 79 10.53 -1.43 -5.29
N ASN A 80 10.94 -0.29 -4.78
CA ASN A 80 11.91 -0.10 -3.69
C ASN A 80 13.36 -0.46 -4.06
N THR A 81 13.58 -1.33 -5.02
CA THR A 81 14.92 -1.81 -5.44
C THR A 81 15.23 -1.42 -6.87
N GLY A 82 16.49 -1.54 -7.24
CA GLY A 82 16.99 -1.24 -8.57
C GLY A 82 18.44 -1.66 -8.74
N PRO A 83 19.03 -1.48 -9.92
CA PRO A 83 20.38 -1.95 -10.20
C PRO A 83 21.44 -1.17 -9.43
N LEU A 84 22.39 -1.92 -8.85
CA LEU A 84 23.60 -1.36 -8.24
C LEU A 84 24.78 -1.33 -9.21
N ARG A 85 24.66 -2.01 -10.34
CA ARG A 85 25.67 -1.99 -11.40
C ARG A 85 25.42 -0.79 -12.32
N SER A 86 26.49 -0.38 -13.03
CA SER A 86 26.40 0.74 -13.96
C SER A 86 25.38 0.50 -15.07
N THR A 87 24.51 1.46 -15.24
CA THR A 87 23.52 1.56 -16.34
C THR A 87 24.06 2.31 -17.56
N GLY A 88 25.37 2.65 -17.58
CA GLY A 88 25.98 3.54 -18.57
C GLY A 88 25.63 5.00 -18.25
N ASN A 89 25.16 5.73 -19.25
CA ASN A 89 24.72 7.12 -19.11
C ASN A 89 23.24 7.25 -18.69
N THR A 90 22.55 6.13 -18.48
CA THR A 90 21.15 6.13 -18.07
C THR A 90 21.02 6.56 -16.60
N ARG A 91 20.30 7.65 -16.34
CA ARG A 91 20.00 8.13 -14.98
C ARG A 91 18.95 7.26 -14.31
N VAL A 92 19.11 6.96 -13.04
CA VAL A 92 18.23 6.05 -12.28
C VAL A 92 17.27 6.84 -11.40
N ILE A 93 15.99 6.62 -11.59
CA ILE A 93 14.89 7.11 -10.72
C ILE A 93 14.44 5.94 -9.85
N ALA A 94 14.68 6.01 -8.55
CA ALA A 94 14.28 5.01 -7.59
C ALA A 94 13.01 5.43 -6.85
N VAL A 95 11.93 4.65 -6.94
CA VAL A 95 10.76 4.83 -6.10
C VAL A 95 10.93 3.99 -4.83
N VAL A 96 11.00 4.66 -3.68
CA VAL A 96 11.07 4.00 -2.37
C VAL A 96 9.76 4.23 -1.63
N HIS A 97 8.89 3.22 -1.64
CA HIS A 97 7.56 3.31 -1.05
C HIS A 97 7.61 3.37 0.48
N ASP A 98 8.51 2.61 1.08
CA ASP A 98 8.70 2.53 2.53
C ASP A 98 10.08 1.94 2.86
N LEU A 99 10.43 1.95 4.15
CA LEU A 99 11.63 1.34 4.69
C LEU A 99 11.33 0.22 5.70
N ILE A 100 10.15 -0.40 5.62
CA ILE A 100 9.69 -1.44 6.56
C ILE A 100 10.68 -2.61 6.68
N TYR A 101 11.30 -3.01 5.56
CA TYR A 101 12.29 -4.09 5.52
C TYR A 101 13.56 -3.75 6.28
N LEU A 102 13.85 -2.48 6.60
CA LEU A 102 14.98 -2.05 7.42
C LEU A 102 14.71 -2.09 8.92
N LYS A 103 13.45 -2.24 9.35
CA LYS A 103 13.12 -2.33 10.78
C LYS A 103 13.84 -3.54 11.42
N PRO A 104 14.22 -3.45 12.69
CA PRO A 104 14.87 -4.57 13.41
C PRO A 104 14.00 -5.83 13.42
N TRP A 105 14.62 -7.01 13.52
CA TRP A 105 13.89 -8.28 13.53
C TRP A 105 13.05 -8.51 14.79
N ASN A 106 13.38 -7.87 15.90
CA ASN A 106 12.57 -7.87 17.12
C ASN A 106 11.33 -6.97 17.03
N VAL A 107 11.33 -5.97 16.14
CA VAL A 107 10.18 -5.07 15.88
C VAL A 107 9.27 -5.68 14.81
N LEU A 108 9.87 -6.24 13.77
CA LEU A 108 9.17 -6.93 12.71
C LEU A 108 9.81 -8.31 12.50
N PRO A 109 9.21 -9.38 13.03
CA PRO A 109 9.70 -10.74 12.89
C PRO A 109 9.85 -11.19 11.43
N PRO A 110 10.63 -12.24 11.14
CA PRO A 110 10.67 -12.87 9.83
C PRO A 110 9.27 -13.31 9.41
N ALA A 111 8.97 -13.23 8.13
CA ALA A 111 7.76 -13.82 7.57
C ALA A 111 7.81 -15.35 7.66
N GLN A 112 6.66 -16.00 7.68
CA GLN A 112 6.58 -17.47 7.66
C GLN A 112 7.19 -18.06 6.38
N SER A 113 7.17 -17.33 5.26
CA SER A 113 7.76 -17.73 3.99
C SER A 113 9.26 -17.40 3.93
N LEU A 114 10.08 -18.40 3.65
CA LEU A 114 11.53 -18.22 3.37
C LEU A 114 11.76 -17.24 2.20
N TYR A 115 10.93 -17.31 1.16
CA TYR A 115 11.00 -16.40 0.02
C TYR A 115 10.81 -14.92 0.43
N GLN A 116 9.84 -14.64 1.28
CA GLN A 116 9.61 -13.28 1.80
C GLN A 116 10.77 -12.83 2.70
N THR A 117 11.31 -13.71 3.52
CA THR A 117 12.46 -13.44 4.38
C THR A 117 13.71 -13.14 3.55
N LEU A 118 14.01 -13.94 2.53
CA LEU A 118 15.12 -13.70 1.60
C LEU A 118 14.92 -12.39 0.81
N GLY A 119 13.69 -12.12 0.38
CA GLY A 119 13.34 -10.86 -0.26
C GLY A 119 13.56 -9.64 0.65
N ARG A 120 13.30 -9.78 1.96
CA ARG A 120 13.61 -8.74 2.94
C ARG A 120 15.12 -8.55 3.11
N VAL A 121 15.91 -9.64 3.20
CA VAL A 121 17.37 -9.56 3.26
C VAL A 121 17.93 -8.87 2.02
N TYR A 122 17.45 -9.23 0.84
CA TYR A 122 17.83 -8.58 -0.42
C TYR A 122 17.58 -7.07 -0.38
N ARG A 123 16.36 -6.64 0.01
CA ARG A 123 16.02 -5.22 0.14
C ARG A 123 16.88 -4.50 1.17
N ARG A 124 17.16 -5.12 2.31
CA ARG A 124 18.09 -4.56 3.34
C ARG A 124 19.49 -4.26 2.79
N HIS A 125 19.91 -5.03 1.79
CA HIS A 125 21.22 -4.84 1.15
C HIS A 125 21.16 -3.85 0.00
N VAL A 126 20.15 -3.94 -0.88
CA VAL A 126 20.07 -3.18 -2.13
C VAL A 126 19.61 -1.74 -1.87
N VAL A 127 18.54 -1.54 -1.11
CA VAL A 127 17.91 -0.22 -1.00
C VAL A 127 18.83 0.86 -0.43
N PRO A 128 19.61 0.63 0.67
CA PRO A 128 20.50 1.66 1.17
C PRO A 128 21.60 2.07 0.18
N ARG A 129 21.99 1.15 -0.71
CA ARG A 129 22.98 1.42 -1.76
C ARG A 129 22.36 2.14 -2.95
N LEU A 130 21.16 1.72 -3.32
CA LEU A 130 20.39 2.36 -4.39
C LEU A 130 20.07 3.82 -4.06
N VAL A 131 19.57 4.10 -2.86
CA VAL A 131 19.24 5.47 -2.42
C VAL A 131 20.45 6.41 -2.51
N ARG A 132 21.67 5.91 -2.22
CA ARG A 132 22.90 6.72 -2.32
C ARG A 132 23.42 6.88 -3.75
N ARG A 133 22.93 6.10 -4.71
CA ARG A 133 23.42 6.06 -6.10
C ARG A 133 22.43 6.57 -7.12
N ALA A 134 21.15 6.50 -6.82
CA ALA A 134 20.10 6.96 -7.71
C ALA A 134 20.24 8.46 -7.97
N ASP A 135 20.01 8.86 -9.20
CA ASP A 135 20.00 10.27 -9.60
C ASP A 135 18.79 11.01 -9.04
N THR A 136 17.71 10.27 -8.79
CA THR A 136 16.49 10.77 -8.15
C THR A 136 15.89 9.68 -7.27
N VAL A 137 15.55 10.05 -6.04
CA VAL A 137 14.79 9.19 -5.12
C VAL A 137 13.40 9.78 -4.94
N LEU A 138 12.37 9.04 -5.30
CA LEU A 138 10.96 9.42 -5.19
C LEU A 138 10.28 8.60 -4.10
N THR A 139 9.35 9.19 -3.36
CA THR A 139 8.53 8.45 -2.39
C THR A 139 7.06 8.83 -2.47
N ILE A 140 6.21 8.15 -1.68
CA ILE A 140 4.75 8.20 -1.81
C ILE A 140 4.05 8.87 -0.62
N SER A 141 4.78 9.20 0.45
CA SER A 141 4.22 9.87 1.64
C SER A 141 5.27 10.77 2.31
N ARG A 142 4.80 11.77 3.04
CA ARG A 142 5.65 12.60 3.88
C ARG A 142 6.31 11.79 5.00
N TYR A 143 5.62 10.77 5.50
CA TYR A 143 6.21 9.83 6.44
C TYR A 143 7.44 9.13 5.86
N SER A 144 7.31 8.51 4.68
CA SER A 144 8.43 7.82 4.01
C SER A 144 9.54 8.80 3.62
N GLN A 145 9.20 10.03 3.25
CA GLN A 145 10.17 11.09 2.99
C GLN A 145 11.03 11.37 4.25
N ARG A 146 10.38 11.60 5.42
CA ARG A 146 11.11 11.82 6.68
C ARG A 146 11.99 10.65 7.08
N GLU A 147 11.51 9.39 6.89
CA GLU A 147 12.30 8.19 7.13
C GLU A 147 13.55 8.15 6.23
N LEU A 148 13.41 8.49 4.94
CA LEU A 148 14.52 8.56 3.98
C LEU A 148 15.50 9.66 4.35
N MET A 149 15.02 10.86 4.63
CA MET A 149 15.86 11.99 5.05
C MET A 149 16.65 11.66 6.31
N GLY A 150 15.99 11.20 7.36
CA GLY A 150 16.64 10.88 8.64
C GLY A 150 17.64 9.74 8.57
N ARG A 151 17.39 8.75 7.68
CA ARG A 151 18.27 7.58 7.58
C ARG A 151 19.46 7.77 6.65
N PHE A 152 19.30 8.59 5.60
CA PHE A 152 20.32 8.73 4.54
C PHE A 152 20.93 10.12 4.46
N GLY A 153 20.48 11.08 5.30
CA GLY A 153 20.99 12.45 5.32
C GLY A 153 20.56 13.27 4.10
N LEU A 154 19.42 12.90 3.47
CA LEU A 154 18.88 13.60 2.31
C LEU A 154 18.13 14.87 2.74
N GLN A 155 18.08 15.85 1.85
CA GLN A 155 17.25 17.04 2.05
C GLN A 155 15.84 16.82 1.49
N GLU A 156 14.88 17.63 1.88
CA GLU A 156 13.49 17.53 1.41
C GLU A 156 13.40 17.64 -0.13
N ALA A 157 14.20 18.53 -0.71
CA ALA A 157 14.25 18.73 -2.17
C ALA A 157 14.79 17.51 -2.95
N ASP A 158 15.59 16.64 -2.29
CA ASP A 158 16.16 15.44 -2.89
C ASP A 158 15.16 14.30 -3.00
N VAL A 159 14.05 14.36 -2.23
CA VAL A 159 13.07 13.27 -2.11
C VAL A 159 11.67 13.81 -2.38
N PRO A 160 11.31 14.10 -3.65
CA PRO A 160 9.96 14.50 -3.98
C PRO A 160 8.93 13.44 -3.55
N VAL A 161 7.78 13.91 -3.09
CA VAL A 161 6.65 13.06 -2.69
C VAL A 161 5.57 13.13 -3.74
N ILE A 162 5.22 11.99 -4.30
CA ILE A 162 4.04 11.83 -5.17
C ILE A 162 3.13 10.80 -4.50
N PRO A 163 1.96 11.22 -3.98
CA PRO A 163 1.06 10.29 -3.30
C PRO A 163 0.41 9.30 -4.27
N CYS A 164 -0.03 8.15 -3.75
CA CYS A 164 -0.86 7.24 -4.53
C CYS A 164 -2.22 7.88 -4.84
N MET A 165 -2.70 7.67 -6.07
CA MET A 165 -4.02 8.15 -6.47
C MET A 165 -5.11 7.12 -6.17
N ILE A 166 -6.29 7.64 -5.82
CA ILE A 166 -7.54 6.88 -5.84
C ILE A 166 -8.29 7.20 -7.15
N SER A 167 -8.80 6.18 -7.84
CA SER A 167 -9.57 6.39 -9.06
C SER A 167 -11.02 6.76 -8.76
N ASP A 168 -11.64 7.52 -9.66
CA ASP A 168 -12.97 8.11 -9.46
C ASP A 168 -14.08 7.07 -9.30
N ASP A 169 -13.88 5.85 -9.81
CA ASP A 169 -14.84 4.76 -9.65
C ASP A 169 -15.00 4.24 -8.21
N TRP A 170 -14.13 4.67 -7.28
CA TRP A 170 -14.30 4.41 -5.85
C TRP A 170 -15.34 5.32 -5.18
N PHE A 171 -15.58 6.51 -5.76
CA PHE A 171 -16.52 7.47 -5.19
C PHE A 171 -17.96 7.08 -5.58
N ALA A 172 -18.73 6.62 -4.58
CA ALA A 172 -20.14 6.30 -4.73
C ALA A 172 -20.96 7.06 -3.70
N PRO A 173 -22.25 7.30 -3.94
CA PRO A 173 -23.12 7.86 -2.90
C PRO A 173 -23.05 7.00 -1.63
N PRO A 174 -22.79 7.59 -0.45
CA PRO A 174 -22.66 6.84 0.78
C PRO A 174 -24.02 6.27 1.21
N LEU A 175 -23.99 5.12 1.85
CA LEU A 175 -25.16 4.57 2.53
C LEU A 175 -25.35 5.28 3.88
N SER A 176 -26.59 5.47 4.30
CA SER A 176 -26.89 5.86 5.68
C SER A 176 -26.42 4.77 6.65
N GLN A 177 -26.17 5.14 7.90
CA GLN A 177 -25.74 4.18 8.92
C GLN A 177 -26.71 2.98 9.05
N ALA A 178 -28.02 3.26 9.03
CA ALA A 178 -29.06 2.23 9.16
C ALA A 178 -29.12 1.23 8.00
N ALA A 179 -28.64 1.64 6.80
CA ALA A 179 -28.61 0.79 5.61
C ALA A 179 -27.35 -0.10 5.54
N ARG A 180 -26.42 0.04 6.49
CA ARG A 180 -25.17 -0.72 6.50
C ARG A 180 -25.32 -2.01 7.27
N GLN A 181 -24.53 -3.00 6.88
CA GLN A 181 -24.41 -4.25 7.63
C GLN A 181 -23.65 -3.99 8.96
N PRO A 182 -23.96 -4.72 10.04
CA PRO A 182 -23.25 -4.64 11.29
C PRO A 182 -21.86 -5.33 11.19
N VAL A 183 -21.04 -4.85 10.25
CA VAL A 183 -19.74 -5.41 9.90
C VAL A 183 -18.65 -4.37 10.15
N LEU A 184 -17.66 -4.76 10.95
CA LEU A 184 -16.34 -4.14 10.96
C LEU A 184 -15.51 -4.79 9.85
N PHE A 185 -15.08 -4.02 8.87
CA PHE A 185 -14.35 -4.54 7.72
C PHE A 185 -12.86 -4.16 7.79
N THR A 186 -11.99 -5.05 7.31
CA THR A 186 -10.57 -4.76 7.13
C THR A 186 -10.00 -5.46 5.90
N VAL A 187 -8.91 -4.89 5.37
CA VAL A 187 -8.08 -5.51 4.34
C VAL A 187 -6.71 -5.79 4.93
N ALA A 188 -6.41 -7.06 5.13
CA ALA A 188 -5.15 -7.50 5.74
C ALA A 188 -4.66 -8.79 5.09
N GLY A 189 -3.35 -8.96 5.03
CA GLY A 189 -2.72 -10.24 4.71
C GLY A 189 -2.15 -10.92 5.96
N GLU A 190 -1.50 -12.04 5.74
CA GLU A 190 -0.89 -12.89 6.78
C GLU A 190 0.39 -12.31 7.42
N ALA A 191 0.92 -11.19 6.89
CA ALA A 191 2.17 -10.62 7.39
C ALA A 191 2.00 -10.05 8.82
N PRO A 192 2.98 -10.24 9.73
CA PRO A 192 2.90 -9.72 11.11
C PRO A 192 2.66 -8.22 11.19
N SER A 193 3.13 -7.45 10.20
CA SER A 193 2.89 -6.01 10.11
C SER A 193 1.42 -5.62 9.94
N LYS A 194 0.55 -6.55 9.52
CA LYS A 194 -0.90 -6.32 9.37
C LYS A 194 -1.67 -6.44 10.69
N ASN A 195 -1.01 -6.95 11.74
CA ASN A 195 -1.49 -6.92 13.13
C ASN A 195 -2.85 -7.60 13.37
N VAL A 196 -3.15 -8.64 12.59
CA VAL A 196 -4.45 -9.33 12.65
C VAL A 196 -4.72 -9.92 14.03
N ASP A 197 -3.70 -10.43 14.73
CA ASP A 197 -3.86 -11.02 16.06
C ASP A 197 -4.38 -10.02 17.09
N ARG A 198 -3.82 -8.79 17.13
CA ARG A 198 -4.33 -7.76 18.04
C ARG A 198 -5.69 -7.23 17.62
N LEU A 199 -5.97 -7.20 16.32
CA LEU A 199 -7.30 -6.84 15.82
C LEU A 199 -8.36 -7.85 16.29
N LEU A 200 -8.08 -9.15 16.26
CA LEU A 200 -8.99 -10.18 16.79
C LEU A 200 -9.23 -9.98 18.30
N GLN A 201 -8.18 -9.71 19.07
CA GLN A 201 -8.28 -9.44 20.52
C GLN A 201 -9.12 -8.17 20.79
N ALA A 202 -8.86 -7.09 20.06
CA ALA A 202 -9.60 -5.85 20.21
C ALA A 202 -11.07 -5.98 19.82
N PHE A 203 -11.35 -6.73 18.76
CA PHE A 203 -12.73 -7.02 18.35
C PHE A 203 -13.46 -7.87 19.40
N ALA A 204 -12.81 -8.91 19.98
CA ALA A 204 -13.37 -9.70 21.06
C ALA A 204 -13.71 -8.84 22.29
N LEU A 205 -12.82 -7.91 22.64
CA LEU A 205 -13.01 -6.98 23.76
C LEU A 205 -14.12 -5.95 23.49
N ALA A 206 -14.26 -5.49 22.25
CA ALA A 206 -15.29 -4.52 21.88
C ALA A 206 -16.68 -5.17 21.71
N ARG A 207 -16.75 -6.38 21.19
CA ARG A 207 -17.97 -7.05 20.71
C ARG A 207 -19.16 -7.02 21.67
N PRO A 208 -19.02 -7.20 23.00
CA PRO A 208 -20.17 -7.12 23.90
C PRO A 208 -20.96 -5.81 23.85
N ALA A 209 -20.31 -4.72 23.43
CA ALA A 209 -20.95 -3.42 23.25
C ALA A 209 -21.48 -3.19 21.81
N LEU A 210 -21.07 -4.02 20.84
CA LEU A 210 -21.44 -3.82 19.42
C LEU A 210 -22.77 -4.52 19.05
N GLY A 211 -23.23 -5.47 19.87
CA GLY A 211 -24.40 -6.30 19.63
C GLY A 211 -24.05 -7.69 19.06
N ASP A 212 -25.00 -8.65 19.21
CA ASP A 212 -24.77 -10.06 18.85
C ASP A 212 -24.63 -10.32 17.36
N ASP A 213 -25.14 -9.45 16.52
CA ASP A 213 -25.07 -9.49 15.06
C ASP A 213 -23.76 -8.90 14.50
N ALA A 214 -22.93 -8.25 15.34
CA ALA A 214 -21.67 -7.69 14.92
C ALA A 214 -20.71 -8.76 14.40
N ARG A 215 -20.13 -8.51 13.22
CA ARG A 215 -19.17 -9.39 12.55
C ARG A 215 -17.88 -8.63 12.22
N LEU A 216 -16.76 -9.37 12.25
CA LEU A 216 -15.49 -8.90 11.71
C LEU A 216 -15.23 -9.62 10.39
N ARG A 217 -15.05 -8.86 9.32
CA ARG A 217 -14.80 -9.39 7.98
C ARG A 217 -13.42 -8.96 7.50
N ILE A 218 -12.58 -9.93 7.08
CA ILE A 218 -11.19 -9.72 6.70
C ILE A 218 -10.98 -10.18 5.27
N ALA A 219 -10.62 -9.28 4.35
CA ALA A 219 -10.21 -9.61 2.99
C ALA A 219 -8.68 -9.62 2.86
N GLY A 220 -8.15 -10.54 2.05
CA GLY A 220 -6.74 -10.58 1.65
C GLY A 220 -5.88 -11.66 2.33
N ILE A 221 -6.37 -12.34 3.35
CA ILE A 221 -5.70 -13.51 3.93
C ILE A 221 -5.87 -14.69 2.98
N LYS A 222 -4.77 -15.34 2.61
CA LYS A 222 -4.81 -16.52 1.73
C LYS A 222 -5.48 -17.71 2.39
N ALA A 223 -6.12 -18.56 1.61
CA ALA A 223 -6.89 -19.71 2.09
C ALA A 223 -6.05 -20.68 2.95
N ASP A 224 -4.77 -20.87 2.63
CA ASP A 224 -3.84 -21.71 3.39
C ASP A 224 -3.56 -21.20 4.81
N HIS A 225 -3.86 -19.93 5.11
CA HIS A 225 -3.76 -19.35 6.45
C HIS A 225 -5.11 -19.22 7.18
N HIS A 226 -6.24 -19.54 6.55
CA HIS A 226 -7.57 -19.38 7.16
C HIS A 226 -7.71 -20.20 8.45
N ALA A 227 -7.30 -21.47 8.45
CA ALA A 227 -7.39 -22.33 9.64
C ALA A 227 -6.64 -21.75 10.85
N HIS A 228 -5.47 -21.14 10.59
CA HIS A 228 -4.67 -20.49 11.64
C HIS A 228 -5.42 -19.32 12.28
N PHE A 229 -5.93 -18.37 11.49
CA PHE A 229 -6.59 -17.18 12.03
C PHE A 229 -7.97 -17.47 12.60
N LEU A 230 -8.74 -18.41 12.01
CA LEU A 230 -10.01 -18.86 12.61
C LEU A 230 -9.80 -19.60 13.92
N GLY A 231 -8.76 -20.43 14.05
CA GLY A 231 -8.41 -21.07 15.31
C GLY A 231 -8.08 -20.05 16.41
N ARG A 232 -7.40 -18.96 16.07
CA ARG A 232 -7.14 -17.85 17.01
C ARG A 232 -8.41 -17.08 17.37
N ALA A 233 -9.29 -16.83 16.40
CA ALA A 233 -10.58 -16.21 16.64
C ALA A 233 -11.46 -17.06 17.59
N ASN A 234 -11.53 -18.37 17.36
CA ASN A 234 -12.28 -19.30 18.20
C ASN A 234 -11.74 -19.34 19.63
N ALA A 235 -10.42 -19.32 19.82
CA ALA A 235 -9.79 -19.24 21.14
C ALA A 235 -10.14 -17.94 21.91
N LEU A 236 -10.62 -16.90 21.22
CA LEU A 236 -11.08 -15.63 21.76
C LEU A 236 -12.62 -15.57 21.89
N GLY A 237 -13.34 -16.68 21.68
CA GLY A 237 -14.81 -16.72 21.72
C GLY A 237 -15.49 -16.04 20.52
N LEU A 238 -14.80 -15.94 19.39
CA LEU A 238 -15.29 -15.32 18.15
C LEU A 238 -15.74 -16.35 17.11
N GLU A 239 -16.12 -17.55 17.53
CA GLU A 239 -16.60 -18.59 16.62
C GLU A 239 -17.83 -18.13 15.83
N GLY A 240 -17.81 -18.30 14.50
CA GLY A 240 -18.90 -17.93 13.61
C GLY A 240 -19.13 -16.42 13.41
N VAL A 241 -18.33 -15.56 14.05
CA VAL A 241 -18.45 -14.09 13.89
C VAL A 241 -17.30 -13.43 13.15
N VAL A 242 -16.24 -14.17 12.86
CA VAL A 242 -15.11 -13.73 12.02
C VAL A 242 -15.20 -14.41 10.66
N GLU A 243 -15.23 -13.61 9.59
CA GLU A 243 -15.32 -14.07 8.22
C GLU A 243 -14.01 -13.74 7.47
N LEU A 244 -13.36 -14.75 6.88
CA LEU A 244 -12.16 -14.56 6.04
C LEU A 244 -12.55 -14.72 4.58
N LEU A 245 -12.52 -13.63 3.81
CA LEU A 245 -12.97 -13.60 2.41
C LEU A 245 -11.90 -14.06 1.41
N GLY A 246 -10.63 -14.21 1.85
CA GLY A 246 -9.54 -14.43 0.91
C GLY A 246 -9.31 -13.21 0.00
N TYR A 247 -8.88 -13.49 -1.24
CA TYR A 247 -8.76 -12.45 -2.27
C TYR A 247 -10.12 -12.22 -2.93
N VAL A 248 -10.58 -10.99 -2.91
CA VAL A 248 -11.82 -10.55 -3.55
C VAL A 248 -11.52 -9.71 -4.79
N SER A 249 -12.43 -9.70 -5.75
CA SER A 249 -12.36 -8.81 -6.90
C SER A 249 -12.47 -7.34 -6.47
N ARG A 250 -12.06 -6.42 -7.35
CA ARG A 250 -12.19 -4.97 -7.08
C ARG A 250 -13.65 -4.55 -6.87
N ALA A 251 -14.57 -5.12 -7.62
CA ALA A 251 -16.01 -4.82 -7.49
C ALA A 251 -16.55 -5.29 -6.13
N GLU A 252 -16.22 -6.53 -5.74
CA GLU A 252 -16.58 -7.06 -4.42
C GLU A 252 -15.95 -6.26 -3.29
N LEU A 253 -14.68 -5.87 -3.43
CA LEU A 253 -13.98 -5.06 -2.42
C LEU A 253 -14.67 -3.71 -2.20
N ARG A 254 -15.08 -3.04 -3.28
CA ARG A 254 -15.85 -1.79 -3.18
C ARG A 254 -17.16 -1.97 -2.45
N GLU A 255 -17.87 -3.07 -2.73
CA GLU A 255 -19.13 -3.35 -2.06
C GLU A 255 -18.91 -3.69 -0.58
N GLN A 256 -17.83 -4.42 -0.22
CA GLN A 256 -17.48 -4.66 1.18
C GLN A 256 -17.23 -3.35 1.94
N TYR A 257 -16.48 -2.40 1.36
CA TYR A 257 -16.32 -1.08 1.98
C TYR A 257 -17.68 -0.39 2.14
N ARG A 258 -18.45 -0.30 1.07
CA ARG A 258 -19.70 0.46 1.06
C ARG A 258 -20.73 -0.06 2.07
N GLN A 259 -20.82 -1.38 2.22
CA GLN A 259 -21.79 -2.03 3.12
C GLN A 259 -21.31 -2.08 4.58
N ALA A 260 -20.03 -2.00 4.84
CA ALA A 260 -19.51 -2.10 6.20
C ALA A 260 -19.94 -0.91 7.07
N ARG A 261 -20.24 -1.16 8.33
CA ARG A 261 -20.53 -0.11 9.31
C ARG A 261 -19.31 0.78 9.56
N ALA A 262 -18.11 0.17 9.63
CA ALA A 262 -16.85 0.89 9.69
C ALA A 262 -15.72 0.05 9.08
N PHE A 263 -14.66 0.73 8.66
CA PHE A 263 -13.40 0.12 8.23
C PHE A 263 -12.33 0.32 9.28
N ILE A 264 -11.62 -0.76 9.66
CA ILE A 264 -10.48 -0.70 10.57
C ILE A 264 -9.19 -1.07 9.86
N PHE A 265 -8.14 -0.29 10.07
CA PHE A 265 -6.82 -0.53 9.50
C PHE A 265 -5.77 -0.59 10.60
N ALA A 266 -5.51 -1.81 11.08
CA ALA A 266 -4.71 -2.09 12.29
C ALA A 266 -3.21 -2.24 12.03
N SER A 267 -2.73 -1.99 10.82
CA SER A 267 -1.33 -2.20 10.42
C SER A 267 -0.34 -1.48 11.33
N LEU A 268 0.76 -2.16 11.67
CA LEU A 268 1.89 -1.58 12.41
C LEU A 268 2.74 -0.67 11.52
N PHE A 269 2.85 -0.99 10.23
CA PHE A 269 3.70 -0.27 9.28
C PHE A 269 3.05 -0.24 7.90
N GLU A 270 2.94 0.97 7.33
CA GLU A 270 2.53 1.21 5.95
C GLU A 270 3.37 2.34 5.35
N GLY A 271 3.65 2.25 4.04
CA GLY A 271 4.27 3.33 3.29
C GLY A 271 3.26 4.40 2.88
N PHE A 272 1.96 4.04 2.77
CA PHE A 272 0.89 4.94 2.38
C PHE A 272 -0.43 4.60 3.08
N GLY A 273 -1.11 3.53 2.71
CA GLY A 273 -2.42 3.17 3.25
C GLY A 273 -3.55 3.29 2.21
N ILE A 274 -3.34 2.74 1.01
CA ILE A 274 -4.37 2.73 -0.04
C ILE A 274 -5.73 2.23 0.47
N PRO A 275 -5.84 1.17 1.31
CA PRO A 275 -7.11 0.73 1.87
C PRO A 275 -7.88 1.79 2.65
N LEU A 276 -7.19 2.73 3.32
CA LEU A 276 -7.85 3.87 3.98
C LEU A 276 -8.52 4.81 2.97
N LEU A 277 -7.83 5.11 1.86
CA LEU A 277 -8.41 5.93 0.79
C LEU A 277 -9.60 5.24 0.14
N GLU A 278 -9.49 3.93 -0.11
CA GLU A 278 -10.57 3.12 -0.70
C GLU A 278 -11.81 3.14 0.21
N ALA A 279 -11.65 2.97 1.52
CA ALA A 279 -12.72 3.06 2.49
C ALA A 279 -13.36 4.45 2.53
N MET A 280 -12.54 5.51 2.67
CA MET A 280 -13.01 6.89 2.71
C MET A 280 -13.74 7.29 1.42
N ALA A 281 -13.21 6.94 0.24
CA ALA A 281 -13.85 7.22 -1.05
C ALA A 281 -15.18 6.47 -1.22
N SER A 282 -15.31 5.28 -0.62
CA SER A 282 -16.55 4.50 -0.59
C SER A 282 -17.57 5.01 0.45
N GLY A 283 -17.26 6.12 1.13
CA GLY A 283 -18.10 6.71 2.16
C GLY A 283 -18.15 5.89 3.45
N THR A 284 -17.12 5.13 3.79
CA THR A 284 -17.07 4.30 4.99
C THR A 284 -16.28 5.01 6.08
N PRO A 285 -16.80 5.16 7.31
CA PRO A 285 -16.03 5.68 8.44
C PRO A 285 -14.79 4.83 8.71
N VAL A 286 -13.68 5.48 9.01
CA VAL A 286 -12.39 4.80 9.18
C VAL A 286 -11.84 4.92 10.59
N VAL A 287 -11.26 3.82 11.05
CA VAL A 287 -10.48 3.72 12.29
C VAL A 287 -9.11 3.16 11.92
N CYS A 288 -8.03 3.82 12.28
CA CYS A 288 -6.70 3.37 11.86
C CYS A 288 -5.64 3.54 12.94
N SER A 289 -4.53 2.84 12.77
CA SER A 289 -3.34 3.03 13.60
C SER A 289 -2.83 4.47 13.52
N ASN A 290 -2.34 4.99 14.64
CA ASN A 290 -1.73 6.33 14.74
C ASN A 290 -0.25 6.35 14.35
N THR A 291 0.23 5.35 13.62
CA THR A 291 1.63 5.17 13.26
C THR A 291 1.86 5.30 11.76
N THR A 292 3.11 5.58 11.40
CA THR A 292 3.62 5.63 10.01
C THR A 292 2.87 6.65 9.13
N SER A 293 2.42 6.26 7.95
CA SER A 293 1.70 7.14 7.02
C SER A 293 0.19 7.25 7.32
N MET A 294 -0.36 6.41 8.18
CA MET A 294 -1.81 6.34 8.39
C MET A 294 -2.42 7.64 8.94
N PRO A 295 -1.82 8.34 9.93
CA PRO A 295 -2.29 9.66 10.34
C PRO A 295 -2.26 10.69 9.21
N GLU A 296 -1.23 10.66 8.38
CA GLU A 296 -1.11 11.53 7.21
C GLU A 296 -2.23 11.31 6.21
N ILE A 297 -2.61 10.05 5.97
CA ILE A 297 -3.63 9.70 4.97
C ILE A 297 -5.04 9.93 5.52
N ALA A 298 -5.32 9.46 6.74
CA ALA A 298 -6.63 9.64 7.37
C ALA A 298 -6.93 11.12 7.68
N GLY A 299 -5.91 11.91 8.02
CA GLY A 299 -6.13 13.27 8.52
C GLY A 299 -7.00 13.27 9.79
N ASP A 300 -7.83 14.29 9.92
CA ASP A 300 -8.71 14.48 11.09
C ASP A 300 -10.06 13.74 10.96
N CYS A 301 -10.31 13.06 9.83
CA CYS A 301 -11.58 12.38 9.59
C CYS A 301 -11.63 10.93 10.11
N GLY A 302 -10.48 10.33 10.46
CA GLY A 302 -10.38 8.97 11.00
C GLY A 302 -10.12 8.96 12.50
N LEU A 303 -10.78 8.06 13.22
CA LEU A 303 -10.40 7.75 14.59
C LEU A 303 -9.05 7.01 14.58
N GLN A 304 -8.17 7.35 15.50
CA GLN A 304 -6.83 6.78 15.56
C GLN A 304 -6.59 6.07 16.89
N PHE A 305 -5.79 4.99 16.85
CA PHE A 305 -5.40 4.21 18.02
C PHE A 305 -3.92 3.80 17.96
N ASP A 306 -3.35 3.50 19.13
CA ASP A 306 -2.05 2.82 19.21
C ASP A 306 -2.21 1.35 18.78
N PRO A 307 -1.58 0.91 17.67
CA PRO A 307 -1.72 -0.47 17.17
C PRO A 307 -1.11 -1.52 18.10
N CYS A 308 -0.34 -1.11 19.11
CA CYS A 308 0.19 -2.00 20.14
C CYS A 308 -0.74 -2.14 21.36
N SER A 309 -1.75 -1.27 21.50
CA SER A 309 -2.75 -1.31 22.56
C SER A 309 -4.07 -1.95 22.09
N VAL A 310 -4.37 -3.13 22.61
CA VAL A 310 -5.64 -3.82 22.36
C VAL A 310 -6.82 -3.01 22.92
N ASP A 311 -6.65 -2.42 24.10
CA ASP A 311 -7.70 -1.65 24.78
C ASP A 311 -8.04 -0.36 24.01
N ASP A 312 -7.03 0.38 23.56
CA ASP A 312 -7.24 1.61 22.76
C ASP A 312 -7.92 1.28 21.42
N MET A 313 -7.47 0.22 20.74
CA MET A 313 -8.11 -0.26 19.51
C MET A 313 -9.56 -0.64 19.75
N ALA A 314 -9.87 -1.37 20.82
CA ALA A 314 -11.23 -1.76 21.17
C ALA A 314 -12.11 -0.55 21.49
N GLU A 315 -11.55 0.46 22.18
CA GLU A 315 -12.26 1.70 22.48
C GLU A 315 -12.62 2.47 21.20
N GLN A 316 -11.67 2.62 20.25
CA GLN A 316 -11.97 3.30 18.98
C GLN A 316 -12.97 2.50 18.12
N ILE A 317 -12.97 1.17 18.18
CA ILE A 317 -13.99 0.33 17.53
C ILE A 317 -15.38 0.65 18.12
N ARG A 318 -15.53 0.71 19.46
CA ARG A 318 -16.80 1.07 20.10
C ARG A 318 -17.26 2.46 19.68
N ARG A 319 -16.36 3.44 19.73
CA ARG A 319 -16.67 4.83 19.36
C ARG A 319 -17.18 4.99 17.92
N VAL A 320 -16.55 4.35 16.94
CA VAL A 320 -17.00 4.43 15.54
C VAL A 320 -18.33 3.69 15.34
N TRP A 321 -18.64 2.72 16.18
CA TRP A 321 -19.85 1.90 16.08
C TRP A 321 -21.09 2.62 16.56
N ASP A 322 -20.99 3.33 17.69
CA ASP A 322 -22.13 3.91 18.42
C ASP A 322 -22.46 5.34 18.02
N ASP A 323 -21.51 6.09 17.46
CA ASP A 323 -21.66 7.52 17.21
C ASP A 323 -22.48 7.82 15.95
N SER A 324 -23.80 7.67 16.05
CA SER A 324 -24.72 8.00 14.96
C SER A 324 -24.74 9.49 14.61
N THR A 325 -24.45 10.37 15.59
CA THR A 325 -24.48 11.83 15.38
C THR A 325 -23.28 12.33 14.57
N ARG A 326 -22.15 11.64 14.67
CA ARG A 326 -20.92 11.97 13.91
C ARG A 326 -20.76 11.17 12.64
N PHE A 327 -21.60 10.16 12.43
CA PHE A 327 -21.46 9.24 11.30
C PHE A 327 -21.43 9.99 9.96
N ASP A 328 -22.45 10.80 9.67
CA ASP A 328 -22.54 11.53 8.40
C ASP A 328 -21.40 12.56 8.25
N VAL A 329 -20.99 13.20 9.35
CA VAL A 329 -19.86 14.13 9.37
C VAL A 329 -18.55 13.38 9.06
N ALA A 330 -18.31 12.24 9.68
CA ALA A 330 -17.13 11.43 9.44
C ALA A 330 -17.09 10.89 7.99
N VAL A 331 -18.23 10.45 7.46
CA VAL A 331 -18.37 10.02 6.07
C VAL A 331 -18.05 11.16 5.11
N GLY A 332 -18.67 12.34 5.29
CA GLY A 332 -18.44 13.50 4.45
C GLY A 332 -16.97 13.95 4.47
N ALA A 333 -16.40 14.11 5.65
CA ALA A 333 -15.00 14.49 5.83
C ALA A 333 -14.04 13.45 5.22
N GLY A 334 -14.34 12.16 5.36
CA GLY A 334 -13.56 11.07 4.75
C GLY A 334 -13.57 11.13 3.22
N MET A 335 -14.74 11.33 2.63
CA MET A 335 -14.87 11.47 1.17
C MET A 335 -14.13 12.70 0.65
N ASP A 336 -14.23 13.84 1.34
CA ASP A 336 -13.50 15.07 0.97
C ASP A 336 -12.00 14.86 1.10
N ARG A 337 -11.57 14.17 2.15
CA ARG A 337 -10.17 13.80 2.32
C ARG A 337 -9.69 12.90 1.17
N ALA A 338 -10.44 11.88 0.80
CA ALA A 338 -10.10 11.00 -0.32
C ALA A 338 -10.01 11.77 -1.65
N ARG A 339 -10.84 12.79 -1.89
CA ARG A 339 -10.77 13.63 -3.10
C ARG A 339 -9.44 14.36 -3.24
N THR A 340 -8.76 14.71 -2.14
CA THR A 340 -7.41 15.30 -2.20
C THR A 340 -6.35 14.36 -2.77
N PHE A 341 -6.67 13.09 -2.93
CA PHE A 341 -5.85 12.05 -3.58
C PHE A 341 -6.47 11.52 -4.89
N SER A 342 -7.48 12.19 -5.43
CA SER A 342 -8.06 11.85 -6.74
C SER A 342 -7.04 12.05 -7.87
N ALA A 343 -7.34 11.48 -9.03
CA ALA A 343 -6.49 11.64 -10.20
C ALA A 343 -6.30 13.12 -10.56
N SER A 344 -7.35 13.94 -10.50
CA SER A 344 -7.29 15.38 -10.77
C SER A 344 -6.40 16.15 -9.77
N ALA A 345 -6.36 15.72 -8.51
CA ALA A 345 -5.55 16.37 -7.48
C ALA A 345 -4.05 15.99 -7.56
N VAL A 346 -3.73 14.74 -7.92
CA VAL A 346 -2.35 14.22 -7.87
C VAL A 346 -1.63 14.34 -9.22
N ARG A 347 -2.33 14.21 -10.34
CA ARG A 347 -1.76 14.26 -11.70
C ARG A 347 -0.86 15.47 -11.94
N PRO A 348 -1.20 16.71 -11.51
CA PRO A 348 -0.31 17.86 -11.68
C PRO A 348 1.06 17.68 -11.03
N SER A 349 1.13 16.99 -9.89
CA SER A 349 2.42 16.70 -9.22
C SER A 349 3.26 15.70 -10.01
N ILE A 350 2.64 14.73 -10.67
CA ILE A 350 3.33 13.78 -11.56
C ILE A 350 3.86 14.50 -12.79
N GLU A 351 3.06 15.34 -13.43
CA GLU A 351 3.44 16.12 -14.60
C GLU A 351 4.60 17.08 -14.28
N ALA A 352 4.51 17.78 -13.15
CA ALA A 352 5.59 18.66 -12.67
C ALA A 352 6.88 17.89 -12.37
N PHE A 353 6.78 16.67 -11.86
CA PHE A 353 7.94 15.80 -11.65
C PHE A 353 8.64 15.48 -12.97
N TRP A 354 7.91 15.04 -13.98
CA TRP A 354 8.48 14.71 -15.28
C TRP A 354 9.01 15.95 -16.03
N ALA A 355 8.34 17.08 -15.91
CA ALA A 355 8.80 18.34 -16.52
C ALA A 355 10.16 18.82 -15.98
N ARG A 356 10.52 18.50 -14.73
CA ARG A 356 11.84 18.81 -14.15
C ARG A 356 12.95 17.93 -14.70
N LEU A 357 12.63 16.78 -15.28
CA LEU A 357 13.58 15.81 -15.80
C LEU A 357 13.76 15.92 -17.34
N SER A 358 12.85 16.61 -18.01
CA SER A 358 12.87 16.86 -19.45
C SER A 358 13.75 18.05 -19.78
#